data_92973aed833931948e0111472693fddf
#
_entry.id   92973aed833931948e0111472693fddf
#
_cell.length_a   1.000
_cell.length_b   1.000
_cell.length_c   1.000
_cell.angle_alpha   90.00
_cell.angle_beta   90.00
_cell.angle_gamma   90.00
#
_symmetry.space_group_name_H-M   'P 1'
#
loop_
_entity.id
_entity.type
_entity.pdbx_description
1 polymer ?
#
loop_
_entity_poly.entity_id
_entity_poly.type
_entity_poly.pdbx_seq_one_letter_code
_entity_poly.pdbx_strand_id
1 'polypeptide(L)'
;MSQVLLVTTNYWPEPTGIAVYTTDLAEMLQTEGHRVTVLTSLPHYPWWKVPSEFAHLTEGTRSHDGVEVIRANHLIPTKMNALLRVRFETSLWRNLRRVSKTKLGNDYDMVIACIPTVAAGIIGKKIARSLGIPFGLIVQDLSGAGAKQSGLRG
;
A
#
# COMPACT_ATOMS: atom_id res chain seq x y z
N MET A 1 18.85 9.08 -11.51
CA MET A 1 18.11 7.81 -11.41
C MET A 1 18.13 7.38 -9.95
N SER A 2 17.00 7.24 -9.30
CA SER A 2 16.89 6.82 -7.89
C SER A 2 16.05 5.56 -7.80
N GLN A 3 16.24 4.77 -6.74
CA GLN A 3 15.41 3.61 -6.43
C GLN A 3 14.39 4.00 -5.34
N VAL A 4 13.12 4.02 -5.70
CA VAL A 4 12.02 4.49 -4.85
C VAL A 4 11.15 3.31 -4.43
N LEU A 5 10.95 3.16 -3.11
CA LEU A 5 9.97 2.23 -2.56
C LEU A 5 8.69 2.97 -2.22
N LEU A 6 7.59 2.62 -2.90
CA LEU A 6 6.25 3.05 -2.52
C LEU A 6 5.61 2.00 -1.61
N VAL A 7 5.05 2.41 -0.48
CA VAL A 7 4.31 1.53 0.44
C VAL A 7 2.87 2.01 0.53
N THR A 8 1.96 1.19 0.04
CA THR A 8 0.52 1.50 0.03
C THR A 8 -0.29 0.22 0.23
N THR A 9 -1.53 0.31 0.65
CA THR A 9 -2.43 -0.87 0.71
C THR A 9 -3.25 -1.03 -0.56
N ASN A 10 -3.45 0.05 -1.30
CA ASN A 10 -4.27 0.08 -2.50
C ASN A 10 -3.41 0.50 -3.70
N TYR A 11 -3.46 -0.28 -4.76
CA TYR A 11 -2.70 -0.10 -5.99
C TYR A 11 -3.45 -0.73 -7.15
N TRP A 12 -2.98 -0.50 -8.38
CA TRP A 12 -3.49 -1.22 -9.54
C TRP A 12 -3.78 -2.71 -9.21
N PRO A 13 -4.87 -3.31 -9.66
CA PRO A 13 -5.88 -2.85 -10.60
C PRO A 13 -7.14 -2.20 -9.96
N GLU A 14 -7.05 -1.72 -8.75
CA GLU A 14 -8.20 -1.06 -8.09
C GLU A 14 -8.54 0.25 -8.82
N PRO A 15 -9.81 0.45 -9.27
CA PRO A 15 -10.16 1.53 -10.20
C PRO A 15 -10.50 2.86 -9.50
N THR A 16 -10.34 2.96 -8.20
CA THR A 16 -10.83 4.10 -7.42
C THR A 16 -10.02 4.37 -6.16
N GLY A 17 -10.28 5.50 -5.54
CA GLY A 17 -9.64 5.90 -4.29
C GLY A 17 -8.14 6.17 -4.47
N ILE A 18 -7.39 5.87 -3.42
CA ILE A 18 -5.94 6.10 -3.40
C ILE A 18 -5.17 5.26 -4.43
N ALA A 19 -5.74 4.13 -4.88
CA ALA A 19 -5.10 3.23 -5.83
C ALA A 19 -4.75 3.94 -7.14
N VAL A 20 -5.66 4.75 -7.68
CA VAL A 20 -5.44 5.50 -8.93
C VAL A 20 -4.24 6.43 -8.76
N TYR A 21 -4.22 7.25 -7.71
CA TYR A 21 -3.13 8.20 -7.48
C TYR A 21 -1.78 7.54 -7.20
N THR A 22 -1.76 6.40 -6.50
CA THR A 22 -0.51 5.68 -6.23
C THR A 22 0.00 4.94 -7.45
N THR A 23 -0.89 4.49 -8.33
CA THR A 23 -0.53 3.91 -9.63
C THR A 23 0.08 4.98 -10.53
N ASP A 24 -0.63 6.10 -10.74
CA ASP A 24 -0.14 7.23 -11.53
C ASP A 24 1.23 7.75 -11.03
N LEU A 25 1.40 7.86 -9.70
CA LEU A 25 2.66 8.26 -9.10
C LEU A 25 3.79 7.29 -9.42
N ALA A 26 3.54 5.98 -9.32
CA ALA A 26 4.56 4.96 -9.59
C ALA A 26 4.97 4.98 -11.07
N GLU A 27 4.01 5.06 -11.98
CA GLU A 27 4.23 5.10 -13.42
C GLU A 27 4.93 6.40 -13.85
N MET A 28 4.54 7.53 -13.27
CA MET A 28 5.21 8.81 -13.50
C MET A 28 6.69 8.75 -13.09
N LEU A 29 6.99 8.27 -11.89
CA LEU A 29 8.37 8.12 -11.42
C LEU A 29 9.17 7.16 -12.30
N GLN A 30 8.55 6.07 -12.77
CA GLN A 30 9.18 5.13 -13.70
C GLN A 30 9.48 5.81 -15.05
N THR A 31 8.57 6.61 -15.57
CA THR A 31 8.73 7.36 -16.84
C THR A 31 9.85 8.41 -16.73
N GLU A 32 10.00 9.04 -15.56
CA GLU A 32 11.08 9.98 -15.25
C GLU A 32 12.45 9.28 -15.03
N GLY A 33 12.52 7.97 -15.25
CA GLY A 33 13.76 7.19 -15.19
C GLY A 33 14.17 6.73 -13.80
N HIS A 34 13.26 6.77 -12.83
CA HIS A 34 13.49 6.15 -11.52
C HIS A 34 13.13 4.66 -11.55
N ARG A 35 13.80 3.84 -10.75
CA ARG A 35 13.36 2.46 -10.51
C ARG A 35 12.36 2.46 -9.36
N VAL A 36 11.15 1.97 -9.62
CA VAL A 36 10.07 1.97 -8.63
C VAL A 36 9.70 0.55 -8.23
N THR A 37 9.68 0.31 -6.92
CA THR A 37 9.11 -0.89 -6.32
C THR A 37 7.91 -0.48 -5.47
N VAL A 38 6.77 -1.15 -5.66
CA VAL A 38 5.55 -0.94 -4.89
C VAL A 38 5.31 -2.13 -3.96
N LEU A 39 5.30 -1.88 -2.65
CA LEU A 39 4.86 -2.83 -1.64
C LEU A 39 3.39 -2.56 -1.32
N THR A 40 2.51 -3.50 -1.66
CA THR A 40 1.07 -3.33 -1.55
C THR A 40 0.35 -4.60 -1.06
N SER A 41 -0.96 -4.54 -0.92
CA SER A 41 -1.80 -5.70 -0.64
C SER A 41 -2.39 -6.32 -1.90
N LEU A 42 -3.12 -7.42 -1.75
CA LEU A 42 -3.97 -7.93 -2.81
C LEU A 42 -5.10 -6.93 -3.11
N PRO A 43 -5.54 -6.81 -4.37
CA PRO A 43 -6.64 -5.93 -4.74
C PRO A 43 -7.93 -6.37 -4.03
N HIS A 44 -8.63 -5.41 -3.41
CA HIS A 44 -9.86 -5.71 -2.66
C HIS A 44 -10.87 -4.57 -2.68
N TYR A 45 -10.43 -3.35 -2.89
CA TYR A 45 -11.31 -2.17 -2.89
C TYR A 45 -11.68 -1.75 -4.31
N PRO A 46 -12.94 -1.40 -4.61
CA PRO A 46 -14.08 -1.22 -3.69
C PRO A 46 -14.90 -2.48 -3.43
N TRP A 47 -14.52 -3.63 -3.97
CA TRP A 47 -15.33 -4.86 -3.98
C TRP A 47 -15.40 -5.61 -2.65
N TRP A 48 -14.48 -5.32 -1.70
CA TRP A 48 -14.29 -6.05 -0.44
C TRP A 48 -14.13 -7.57 -0.64
N LYS A 49 -13.51 -7.93 -1.75
CA LYS A 49 -13.09 -9.28 -2.13
C LYS A 49 -12.03 -9.14 -3.22
N VAL A 50 -11.25 -10.18 -3.47
CA VAL A 50 -10.44 -10.24 -4.69
C VAL A 50 -11.37 -10.59 -5.85
N PRO A 51 -11.55 -9.73 -6.87
CA PRO A 51 -12.35 -10.06 -8.04
C PRO A 51 -11.78 -11.27 -8.79
N SER A 52 -12.66 -12.08 -9.41
CA SER A 52 -12.26 -13.29 -10.14
C SER A 52 -11.27 -13.03 -11.27
N GLU A 53 -11.41 -11.90 -11.96
CA GLU A 53 -10.50 -11.45 -13.01
C GLU A 53 -9.08 -11.18 -12.50
N PHE A 54 -8.93 -10.86 -11.22
CA PHE A 54 -7.65 -10.59 -10.55
C PHE A 54 -7.18 -11.72 -9.63
N ALA A 55 -7.83 -12.88 -9.68
CA ALA A 55 -7.45 -14.04 -8.86
C ALA A 55 -6.03 -14.55 -9.14
N HIS A 56 -5.48 -14.22 -10.32
CA HIS A 56 -4.09 -14.52 -10.69
C HIS A 56 -3.06 -13.61 -9.97
N LEU A 57 -3.48 -12.48 -9.40
CA LEU A 57 -2.63 -11.58 -8.61
C LEU A 57 -2.53 -12.13 -7.18
N THR A 58 -1.67 -13.12 -7.02
CA THR A 58 -1.40 -13.75 -5.71
C THR A 58 -0.28 -13.02 -4.97
N GLU A 59 -0.03 -13.43 -3.72
CA GLU A 59 1.13 -12.96 -2.97
C GLU A 59 2.43 -13.24 -3.73
N GLY A 60 3.29 -12.26 -3.84
CA GLY A 60 4.59 -12.36 -4.50
C GLY A 60 4.94 -11.12 -5.31
N THR A 61 5.97 -11.24 -6.12
CA THR A 61 6.50 -10.16 -6.96
C THR A 61 6.05 -10.34 -8.40
N ARG A 62 5.58 -9.25 -9.02
CA ARG A 62 5.23 -9.18 -10.44
C ARG A 62 5.60 -7.81 -10.99
N SER A 63 5.72 -7.69 -12.31
CA SER A 63 5.88 -6.40 -12.98
C SER A 63 4.53 -5.90 -13.52
N HIS A 64 4.33 -4.60 -13.46
CA HIS A 64 3.23 -3.87 -14.10
C HIS A 64 3.76 -2.53 -14.63
N ASP A 65 3.71 -2.33 -15.93
CA ASP A 65 4.18 -1.12 -16.64
C ASP A 65 5.59 -0.67 -16.23
N GLY A 66 6.52 -1.65 -16.11
CA GLY A 66 7.90 -1.41 -15.69
C GLY A 66 8.11 -1.26 -14.18
N VAL A 67 7.03 -1.14 -13.40
CA VAL A 67 7.06 -1.05 -11.94
C VAL A 67 7.10 -2.46 -11.34
N GLU A 68 8.01 -2.70 -10.40
CA GLU A 68 8.02 -3.93 -9.61
C GLU A 68 6.94 -3.86 -8.52
N VAL A 69 5.98 -4.78 -8.54
CA VAL A 69 4.87 -4.81 -7.58
C VAL A 69 4.96 -6.05 -6.69
N ILE A 70 5.15 -5.82 -5.40
CA ILE A 70 5.23 -6.85 -4.37
C ILE A 70 3.94 -6.84 -3.55
N ARG A 71 3.18 -7.93 -3.62
CA ARG A 71 1.87 -8.05 -2.95
C ARG A 71 1.93 -8.92 -1.72
N ALA A 72 1.24 -8.48 -0.68
CA ALA A 72 1.04 -9.25 0.54
C ALA A 72 -0.43 -9.68 0.68
N ASN A 73 -0.66 -10.91 1.12
CA ASN A 73 -1.98 -11.36 1.55
C ASN A 73 -2.49 -10.55 2.73
N HIS A 74 -3.80 -10.46 2.88
CA HIS A 74 -4.43 -9.86 4.05
C HIS A 74 -5.87 -10.36 4.24
N LEU A 75 -6.42 -10.13 5.42
CA LEU A 75 -7.83 -10.38 5.70
C LEU A 75 -8.67 -9.33 4.95
N ILE A 76 -9.65 -9.77 4.17
CA ILE A 76 -10.63 -8.90 3.52
C ILE A 76 -11.98 -9.14 4.19
N PRO A 77 -12.48 -8.21 5.03
CA PRO A 77 -13.76 -8.38 5.68
C PRO A 77 -14.91 -8.08 4.71
N THR A 78 -15.94 -8.92 4.70
CA THR A 78 -17.15 -8.73 3.88
C THR A 78 -18.05 -7.62 4.40
N LYS A 79 -17.95 -7.31 5.69
CA LYS A 79 -18.65 -6.19 6.34
C LYS A 79 -17.65 -5.51 7.28
N MET A 80 -17.71 -4.18 7.35
CA MET A 80 -16.80 -3.43 8.21
C MET A 80 -17.50 -3.03 9.51
N ASN A 81 -16.87 -3.42 10.63
CA ASN A 81 -17.17 -2.93 11.98
C ASN A 81 -15.85 -2.66 12.72
N ALA A 82 -15.92 -2.09 13.91
CA ALA A 82 -14.72 -1.69 14.66
C ALA A 82 -13.74 -2.86 14.88
N LEU A 83 -14.24 -4.03 15.28
CA LEU A 83 -13.41 -5.21 15.50
C LEU A 83 -12.77 -5.72 14.21
N LEU A 84 -13.54 -5.81 13.12
CA LEU A 84 -13.04 -6.25 11.82
C LEU A 84 -12.09 -5.22 11.22
N ARG A 85 -12.26 -3.93 11.49
CA ARG A 85 -11.28 -2.90 11.14
C ARG A 85 -9.93 -3.14 11.81
N VAL A 86 -9.91 -3.41 13.11
CA VAL A 86 -8.68 -3.72 13.84
C VAL A 86 -8.02 -5.00 13.29
N ARG A 87 -8.80 -6.05 13.01
CA ARG A 87 -8.28 -7.30 12.44
C ARG A 87 -7.72 -7.10 11.02
N PHE A 88 -8.38 -6.31 10.19
CA PHE A 88 -7.93 -5.93 8.86
C PHE A 88 -6.57 -5.21 8.92
N GLU A 89 -6.48 -4.13 9.71
CA GLU A 89 -5.23 -3.36 9.88
C GLU A 89 -4.09 -4.23 10.45
N THR A 90 -4.39 -5.07 11.43
CA THR A 90 -3.41 -6.00 12.02
C THR A 90 -2.92 -7.02 10.99
N SER A 91 -3.83 -7.56 10.18
CA SER A 91 -3.50 -8.49 9.10
C SER A 91 -2.61 -7.83 8.06
N LEU A 92 -2.96 -6.63 7.60
CA LEU A 92 -2.13 -5.83 6.69
C LEU A 92 -0.73 -5.60 7.27
N TRP A 93 -0.66 -5.09 8.50
CA TRP A 93 0.62 -4.81 9.16
C TRP A 93 1.52 -6.06 9.26
N ARG A 94 0.96 -7.19 9.71
CA ARG A 94 1.73 -8.46 9.85
C ARG A 94 2.25 -8.96 8.51
N ASN A 95 1.40 -8.97 7.48
CA ASN A 95 1.75 -9.54 6.18
C ASN A 95 2.65 -8.60 5.38
N LEU A 96 2.40 -7.30 5.36
CA LEU A 96 3.32 -6.33 4.75
C LEU A 96 4.70 -6.38 5.41
N ARG A 97 4.76 -6.48 6.75
CA ARG A 97 6.03 -6.63 7.47
C ARG A 97 6.75 -7.94 7.11
N ARG A 98 6.03 -9.06 6.99
CA ARG A 98 6.61 -10.34 6.60
C ARG A 98 7.17 -10.28 5.18
N VAL A 99 6.36 -9.81 4.24
CA VAL A 99 6.73 -9.71 2.84
C VAL A 99 7.89 -8.72 2.64
N SER A 100 7.88 -7.58 3.35
CA SER A 100 8.99 -6.63 3.27
C SER A 100 10.34 -7.25 3.68
N LYS A 101 10.34 -8.12 4.67
CA LYS A 101 11.58 -8.79 5.12
C LYS A 101 12.08 -9.90 4.19
N THR A 102 11.19 -10.50 3.40
CA THR A 102 11.49 -11.69 2.59
C THR A 102 11.63 -11.40 1.11
N LYS A 103 11.10 -10.28 0.63
CA LYS A 103 11.01 -9.95 -0.80
C LYS A 103 11.65 -8.62 -1.19
N LEU A 104 11.79 -7.66 -0.25
CA LEU A 104 12.43 -6.39 -0.56
C LEU A 104 13.96 -6.55 -0.54
N GLY A 105 14.61 -5.88 -1.50
CA GLY A 105 16.04 -5.57 -1.45
C GLY A 105 16.35 -4.45 -0.44
N ASN A 106 17.61 -4.03 -0.40
CA ASN A 106 18.06 -2.95 0.47
C ASN A 106 18.52 -1.70 -0.31
N ASP A 107 18.44 -1.75 -1.64
CA ASP A 107 19.01 -0.73 -2.53
C ASP A 107 17.99 0.36 -2.88
N TYR A 108 17.38 0.96 -1.86
CA TYR A 108 16.44 2.07 -2.02
C TYR A 108 17.08 3.38 -1.56
N ASP A 109 16.80 4.46 -2.30
CA ASP A 109 17.25 5.82 -1.97
C ASP A 109 16.22 6.56 -1.11
N MET A 110 14.94 6.18 -1.20
CA MET A 110 13.87 6.73 -0.37
C MET A 110 12.66 5.80 -0.27
N VAL A 111 11.87 6.00 0.77
CA VAL A 111 10.58 5.35 0.95
C VAL A 111 9.48 6.40 0.98
N ILE A 112 8.41 6.18 0.21
CA ILE A 112 7.19 6.99 0.26
C ILE A 112 6.04 6.07 0.67
N ALA A 113 5.35 6.42 1.76
CA ALA A 113 4.12 5.72 2.15
C ALA A 113 2.90 6.55 1.77
N CYS A 114 1.92 5.90 1.15
CA CYS A 114 0.63 6.48 0.80
C CYS A 114 -0.45 5.87 1.70
N ILE A 115 -1.12 6.72 2.49
CA ILE A 115 -2.16 6.26 3.43
C ILE A 115 -3.55 6.66 2.94
N PRO A 116 -4.57 5.79 3.17
CA PRO A 116 -5.37 5.91 4.39
C PRO A 116 -5.13 4.83 5.46
N THR A 117 -4.41 3.76 5.20
CA THR A 117 -4.19 2.74 6.23
C THR A 117 -2.95 3.03 7.07
N VAL A 118 -3.10 2.89 8.38
CA VAL A 118 -2.00 3.13 9.34
C VAL A 118 -0.87 2.11 9.12
N ALA A 119 -1.21 0.90 8.69
CA ALA A 119 -0.25 -0.17 8.41
C ALA A 119 0.82 0.25 7.38
N ALA A 120 0.43 0.88 6.27
CA ALA A 120 1.35 1.32 5.23
C ALA A 120 2.34 2.38 5.76
N GLY A 121 1.84 3.37 6.50
CA GLY A 121 2.68 4.43 7.09
C GLY A 121 3.70 3.87 8.09
N ILE A 122 3.27 2.97 9.00
CA ILE A 122 4.16 2.35 9.99
C ILE A 122 5.23 1.50 9.32
N ILE A 123 4.86 0.68 8.33
CA ILE A 123 5.79 -0.19 7.63
C ILE A 123 6.79 0.64 6.83
N GLY A 124 6.32 1.61 6.05
CA GLY A 124 7.20 2.50 5.28
C GLY A 124 8.23 3.21 6.15
N LYS A 125 7.78 3.82 7.27
CA LYS A 125 8.68 4.47 8.24
C LYS A 125 9.69 3.51 8.85
N LYS A 126 9.30 2.28 9.18
CA LYS A 126 10.22 1.27 9.72
C LYS A 126 11.27 0.83 8.71
N ILE A 127 10.88 0.64 7.45
CA ILE A 127 11.82 0.30 6.38
C ILE A 127 12.82 1.44 6.18
N ALA A 128 12.35 2.68 5.99
CA ALA A 128 13.22 3.83 5.80
C ALA A 128 14.23 3.99 6.95
N ARG A 129 13.75 3.86 8.21
CA ARG A 129 14.62 3.91 9.38
C ARG A 129 15.67 2.79 9.43
N SER A 130 15.29 1.57 9.03
CA SER A 130 16.23 0.43 9.04
C SER A 130 17.31 0.55 7.96
N LEU A 131 17.02 1.23 6.86
CA LEU A 131 17.94 1.50 5.76
C LEU A 131 18.69 2.82 5.92
N GLY A 132 18.32 3.68 6.88
CA GLY A 132 18.93 5.00 7.07
C GLY A 132 18.64 5.99 5.93
N ILE A 133 17.50 5.85 5.25
CA ILE A 133 17.13 6.64 4.07
C ILE A 133 15.93 7.57 4.33
N PRO A 134 15.70 8.61 3.51
CA PRO A 134 14.57 9.52 3.62
C PRO A 134 13.21 8.80 3.59
N PHE A 135 12.24 9.37 4.34
CA PHE A 135 10.86 8.91 4.40
C PHE A 135 9.90 10.04 4.04
N GLY A 136 9.04 9.81 3.04
CA GLY A 136 7.92 10.66 2.68
C GLY A 136 6.58 10.03 3.08
N LEU A 137 5.62 10.85 3.46
CA LEU A 137 4.25 10.41 3.76
C LEU A 137 3.26 11.22 2.94
N ILE A 138 2.48 10.53 2.10
CA ILE A 138 1.35 11.13 1.37
C ILE A 138 0.07 10.77 2.12
N VAL A 139 -0.64 11.81 2.57
CA VAL A 139 -1.91 11.69 3.29
C VAL A 139 -3.02 12.18 2.37
N GLN A 140 -3.83 11.28 1.86
CA GLN A 140 -4.94 11.63 0.95
C GLN A 140 -6.29 11.73 1.65
N ASP A 141 -6.45 11.03 2.78
CA ASP A 141 -7.68 11.05 3.55
C ASP A 141 -7.39 11.15 5.06
N LEU A 142 -7.97 12.17 5.69
CA LEU A 142 -7.96 12.36 7.14
C LEU A 142 -9.28 11.85 7.73
N SER A 143 -9.49 10.54 7.68
CA SER A 143 -10.72 9.87 8.11
C SER A 143 -11.22 10.35 9.49
N GLY A 144 -10.32 10.69 10.41
CA GLY A 144 -10.66 11.22 11.73
C GLY A 144 -11.24 12.65 11.71
N ALA A 145 -10.79 13.51 10.80
CA ALA A 145 -11.31 14.88 10.64
C ALA A 145 -12.65 14.86 9.90
N GLY A 146 -12.78 14.03 8.86
CA GLY A 146 -14.02 13.84 8.12
C GLY A 146 -15.15 13.26 8.99
N ALA A 147 -14.86 12.31 9.86
CA ALA A 147 -15.84 11.73 10.79
C ALA A 147 -16.38 12.78 11.80
N LYS A 148 -15.51 13.68 12.29
CA LYS A 148 -15.95 14.80 13.17
C LYS A 148 -16.84 15.81 12.43
N GLN A 149 -16.52 16.14 11.19
CA GLN A 149 -17.29 17.10 10.39
C GLN A 149 -18.64 16.53 9.89
N SER A 150 -18.73 15.23 9.64
CA SER A 150 -19.95 14.57 9.21
C SER A 150 -20.92 14.23 10.35
N GLY A 151 -20.57 14.53 11.61
CA GLY A 151 -21.42 14.26 12.77
C GLY A 151 -21.57 12.79 13.13
N LEU A 152 -20.82 11.90 12.49
CA LEU A 152 -20.78 10.48 12.83
C LEU A 152 -20.04 10.31 14.16
N ARG A 153 -20.79 10.09 15.23
CA ARG A 153 -20.22 9.64 16.50
C ARG A 153 -19.70 8.22 16.32
N GLY A 154 -18.41 8.03 16.53
CA GLY A 154 -17.79 6.71 16.58
C GLY A 154 -18.25 5.89 17.79
#